data_5fa2bc623c2195b38368c30ccc28118c
#
_entry.id   5fa2bc623c2195b38368c30ccc28118c
#
_cell.length_a   1.000
_cell.length_b   1.000
_cell.length_c   1.000
_cell.angle_alpha   90.00
_cell.angle_beta   90.00
_cell.angle_gamma   90.00
#
_symmetry.space_group_name_H-M   'P 1'
#
loop_
_entity.id
_entity.type
_entity.pdbx_description
1 polymer ?
#
loop_
_entity_poly.entity_id
_entity_poly.type
_entity_poly.pdbx_seq_one_letter_code
_entity_poly.pdbx_strand_id
1 'polypeptide(L)'
;MKYFIKTFGCAANEADSERVRALYESRGYTPSKTMRGADDVIINTCMIRQAAEHRVYGLVHNLSQEKLKGRKVKIVVTGCMVGMAAREKTGKMLALLHKKMPSVDEFLPIEEVGFDFAPVRTTGHRALVPITNGCNNFCTFCVVPFTRGREMSRSMEEIIVECKTLVAEGKTYVTLVGQNVNSYGADLKNEYNGKKIKPTYVKHLGRLRIPTLFPMLLEEIAKIDGIEIIDFISSNPWDFSLELIDVMAKTPKISHHLHLPVQAGDDAVLKSMNRWYTRDEYLTLVKKLKKKIPDITI
;
A
#
# COMPACT_ATOMS: atom_id res chain seq x y z
N MET A 1 19.48 1.31 -21.73
CA MET A 1 18.11 0.90 -22.07
C MET A 1 17.12 1.81 -21.35
N LYS A 2 15.92 2.01 -21.93
CA LYS A 2 14.90 2.90 -21.38
C LYS A 2 13.70 2.08 -20.90
N TYR A 3 13.11 2.49 -19.77
CA TYR A 3 11.91 1.87 -19.24
C TYR A 3 10.73 2.86 -19.15
N PHE A 4 9.51 2.33 -19.21
CA PHE A 4 8.27 3.09 -18.97
C PHE A 4 7.36 2.27 -18.06
N ILE A 5 6.83 2.90 -17.00
CA ILE A 5 5.89 2.25 -16.09
C ILE A 5 4.49 2.81 -16.30
N LYS A 6 3.52 1.92 -16.51
CA LYS A 6 2.09 2.23 -16.48
C LYS A 6 1.44 1.59 -15.28
N THR A 7 0.96 2.40 -14.37
CA THR A 7 0.27 1.94 -13.15
C THR A 7 -1.25 1.94 -13.36
N PHE A 8 -1.88 0.82 -13.01
CA PHE A 8 -3.33 0.68 -12.91
C PHE A 8 -3.63 0.22 -11.48
N GLY A 9 -4.06 1.14 -10.61
CA GLY A 9 -4.32 0.72 -9.24
C GLY A 9 -4.57 1.85 -8.25
N CYS A 10 -4.28 1.57 -6.99
CA CYS A 10 -4.41 2.44 -5.84
C CYS A 10 -3.04 3.02 -5.42
N ALA A 11 -3.02 3.83 -4.37
CA ALA A 11 -1.78 4.39 -3.82
C ALA A 11 -0.71 3.33 -3.48
N ALA A 12 -1.11 2.13 -3.04
CA ALA A 12 -0.16 1.05 -2.84
C ALA A 12 0.52 0.59 -4.15
N ASN A 13 -0.22 0.54 -5.28
CA ASN A 13 0.40 0.27 -6.58
C ASN A 13 1.29 1.42 -7.06
N GLU A 14 0.95 2.67 -6.73
CA GLU A 14 1.82 3.81 -7.04
C GLU A 14 3.14 3.70 -6.27
N ALA A 15 3.09 3.41 -4.97
CA ALA A 15 4.28 3.16 -4.16
C ALA A 15 5.09 1.93 -4.66
N ASP A 16 4.42 0.86 -5.09
CA ASP A 16 5.08 -0.27 -5.74
C ASP A 16 5.81 0.16 -7.02
N SER A 17 5.21 1.04 -7.82
CA SER A 17 5.85 1.55 -9.05
C SER A 17 7.08 2.40 -8.77
N GLU A 18 7.12 3.14 -7.66
CA GLU A 18 8.31 3.88 -7.22
C GLU A 18 9.47 2.94 -6.88
N ARG A 19 9.18 1.78 -6.25
CA ARG A 19 10.19 0.74 -5.98
C ARG A 19 10.66 0.05 -7.26
N VAL A 20 9.74 -0.24 -8.19
CA VAL A 20 10.09 -0.81 -9.51
C VAL A 20 10.99 0.15 -10.28
N ARG A 21 10.78 1.47 -10.20
CA ARG A 21 11.70 2.47 -10.78
C ARG A 21 13.10 2.33 -10.20
N ALA A 22 13.20 2.30 -8.86
CA ALA A 22 14.48 2.15 -8.20
C ALA A 22 15.23 0.89 -8.64
N LEU A 23 14.52 -0.24 -8.75
CA LEU A 23 15.09 -1.50 -9.28
C LEU A 23 15.63 -1.34 -10.71
N TYR A 24 14.86 -0.69 -11.60
CA TYR A 24 15.29 -0.50 -12.99
C TYR A 24 16.47 0.46 -13.09
N GLU A 25 16.46 1.54 -12.33
CA GLU A 25 17.56 2.51 -12.31
C GLU A 25 18.83 1.92 -11.70
N SER A 26 18.74 1.06 -10.67
CA SER A 26 19.88 0.32 -10.12
C SER A 26 20.51 -0.64 -11.14
N ARG A 27 19.74 -1.09 -12.14
CA ARG A 27 20.19 -1.92 -13.26
C ARG A 27 20.73 -1.08 -14.44
N GLY A 28 20.85 0.24 -14.30
CA GLY A 28 21.34 1.14 -15.32
C GLY A 28 20.33 1.54 -16.40
N TYR A 29 19.05 1.28 -16.18
CA TYR A 29 18.00 1.78 -17.06
C TYR A 29 17.69 3.25 -16.76
N THR A 30 17.23 3.97 -17.77
CA THR A 30 16.76 5.36 -17.63
C THR A 30 15.27 5.48 -17.97
N PRO A 31 14.52 6.38 -17.30
CA PRO A 31 13.10 6.53 -17.57
C PRO A 31 12.83 7.10 -18.97
N SER A 32 11.85 6.54 -19.67
CA SER A 32 11.36 7.07 -20.93
C SER A 32 10.17 8.01 -20.68
N LYS A 33 10.12 9.13 -21.40
CA LYS A 33 8.98 10.07 -21.35
C LYS A 33 7.71 9.46 -21.95
N THR A 34 7.83 8.53 -22.87
CA THR A 34 6.71 7.91 -23.58
C THR A 34 6.84 6.40 -23.61
N MET A 35 5.73 5.71 -23.64
CA MET A 35 5.70 4.25 -23.78
C MET A 35 6.34 3.78 -25.09
N ARG A 36 6.19 4.54 -26.19
CA ARG A 36 6.77 4.20 -27.49
C ARG A 36 8.30 4.28 -27.52
N GLY A 37 8.88 5.15 -26.70
CA GLY A 37 10.33 5.34 -26.61
C GLY A 37 11.02 4.42 -25.60
N ALA A 38 10.30 3.47 -25.01
CA ALA A 38 10.84 2.53 -24.04
C ALA A 38 11.21 1.20 -24.68
N ASP A 39 12.32 0.63 -24.20
CA ASP A 39 12.75 -0.73 -24.48
C ASP A 39 11.97 -1.74 -23.62
N ASP A 40 11.73 -1.39 -22.32
CA ASP A 40 10.93 -2.16 -21.40
C ASP A 40 9.66 -1.37 -21.01
N VAL A 41 8.49 -1.99 -21.16
CA VAL A 41 7.21 -1.46 -20.69
C VAL A 41 6.73 -2.29 -19.51
N ILE A 42 6.72 -1.68 -18.33
CA ILE A 42 6.28 -2.31 -17.09
C ILE A 42 4.84 -1.90 -16.81
N ILE A 43 3.97 -2.87 -16.60
CA ILE A 43 2.53 -2.69 -16.32
C ILE A 43 2.27 -3.13 -14.90
N ASN A 44 2.10 -2.18 -13.98
CA ASN A 44 1.73 -2.46 -12.59
C ASN A 44 0.22 -2.58 -12.48
N THR A 45 -0.25 -3.72 -12.02
CA THR A 45 -1.65 -4.16 -12.12
C THR A 45 -2.38 -4.12 -10.79
N CYS A 46 -3.68 -3.81 -10.86
CA CYS A 46 -4.64 -3.98 -9.77
C CYS A 46 -5.58 -5.16 -10.09
N MET A 47 -6.04 -5.85 -9.06
CA MET A 47 -6.99 -6.97 -9.17
C MET A 47 -8.29 -6.73 -8.36
N ILE A 48 -8.47 -5.51 -7.84
CA ILE A 48 -9.65 -5.14 -7.05
C ILE A 48 -10.82 -4.74 -7.96
N ARG A 49 -10.52 -4.18 -9.13
CA ARG A 49 -11.52 -3.69 -10.08
C ARG A 49 -11.34 -4.36 -11.42
N GLN A 50 -12.37 -5.06 -11.89
CA GLN A 50 -12.38 -5.72 -13.20
C GLN A 50 -12.04 -4.76 -14.35
N ALA A 51 -12.49 -3.51 -14.28
CA ALA A 51 -12.14 -2.50 -15.28
C ALA A 51 -10.62 -2.22 -15.35
N ALA A 52 -9.88 -2.38 -14.25
CA ALA A 52 -8.42 -2.25 -14.27
C ALA A 52 -7.78 -3.44 -14.97
N GLU A 53 -8.27 -4.65 -14.73
CA GLU A 53 -7.80 -5.86 -15.44
C GLU A 53 -8.03 -5.76 -16.94
N HIS A 54 -9.22 -5.34 -17.38
CA HIS A 54 -9.52 -5.17 -18.81
C HIS A 54 -8.58 -4.16 -19.48
N ARG A 55 -8.22 -3.08 -18.78
CA ARG A 55 -7.24 -2.11 -19.30
C ARG A 55 -5.84 -2.71 -19.44
N VAL A 56 -5.45 -3.59 -18.54
CA VAL A 56 -4.17 -4.32 -18.62
C VAL A 56 -4.18 -5.24 -19.85
N TYR A 57 -5.20 -6.06 -20.01
CA TYR A 57 -5.31 -6.94 -21.16
C TYR A 57 -5.32 -6.16 -22.49
N GLY A 58 -6.07 -5.06 -22.56
CA GLY A 58 -6.10 -4.20 -23.74
C GLY A 58 -4.73 -3.58 -24.06
N LEU A 59 -4.00 -3.12 -23.03
CA LEU A 59 -2.66 -2.57 -23.22
C LEU A 59 -1.65 -3.62 -23.69
N VAL A 60 -1.66 -4.80 -23.06
CA VAL A 60 -0.80 -5.93 -23.48
C VAL A 60 -1.11 -6.34 -24.92
N HIS A 61 -2.40 -6.41 -25.29
CA HIS A 61 -2.81 -6.69 -26.67
C HIS A 61 -2.24 -5.65 -27.66
N ASN A 62 -2.36 -4.35 -27.36
CA ASN A 62 -1.84 -3.31 -28.23
C ASN A 62 -0.30 -3.41 -28.39
N LEU A 63 0.42 -3.63 -27.29
CA LEU A 63 1.87 -3.84 -27.35
C LEU A 63 2.25 -5.12 -28.12
N SER A 64 1.42 -6.18 -28.03
CA SER A 64 1.58 -7.39 -28.82
C SER A 64 1.48 -7.11 -30.33
N GLN A 65 0.49 -6.30 -30.74
CA GLN A 65 0.36 -5.89 -32.15
C GLN A 65 1.57 -5.06 -32.61
N GLU A 66 2.14 -4.23 -31.74
CA GLU A 66 3.35 -3.48 -32.05
C GLU A 66 4.57 -4.42 -32.20
N LYS A 67 4.71 -5.45 -31.35
CA LYS A 67 5.74 -6.50 -31.50
C LYS A 67 5.63 -7.21 -32.84
N LEU A 68 4.43 -7.60 -33.25
CA LEU A 68 4.17 -8.26 -34.54
C LEU A 68 4.57 -7.36 -35.73
N LYS A 69 4.48 -6.03 -35.57
CA LYS A 69 4.93 -5.05 -36.57
C LYS A 69 6.43 -4.74 -36.50
N GLY A 70 7.20 -5.51 -35.73
CA GLY A 70 8.66 -5.42 -35.64
C GLY A 70 9.20 -4.53 -34.52
N ARG A 71 8.35 -3.97 -33.62
CA ARG A 71 8.84 -3.23 -32.46
C ARG A 71 9.53 -4.17 -31.48
N LYS A 72 10.78 -3.88 -31.16
CA LYS A 72 11.51 -4.57 -30.09
C LYS A 72 11.15 -3.92 -28.76
N VAL A 73 10.28 -4.55 -27.99
CA VAL A 73 9.85 -4.10 -26.66
C VAL A 73 9.69 -5.29 -25.74
N LYS A 74 10.24 -5.21 -24.52
CA LYS A 74 10.00 -6.17 -23.43
C LYS A 74 8.75 -5.73 -22.67
N ILE A 75 7.78 -6.63 -22.50
CA ILE A 75 6.55 -6.41 -21.75
C ILE A 75 6.68 -7.12 -20.40
N VAL A 76 6.67 -6.34 -19.33
CA VAL A 76 6.76 -6.84 -17.95
C VAL A 76 5.45 -6.52 -17.24
N VAL A 77 4.84 -7.51 -16.60
CA VAL A 77 3.62 -7.32 -15.79
C VAL A 77 3.95 -7.56 -14.33
N THR A 78 3.48 -6.69 -13.44
CA THR A 78 3.70 -6.77 -11.99
C THR A 78 2.44 -6.36 -11.22
N GLY A 79 2.53 -6.34 -9.88
CA GLY A 79 1.46 -5.90 -8.99
C GLY A 79 0.51 -7.01 -8.57
N CYS A 80 -0.72 -6.64 -8.16
CA CYS A 80 -1.65 -7.55 -7.49
C CYS A 80 -2.00 -8.81 -8.31
N MET A 81 -2.12 -8.69 -9.64
CA MET A 81 -2.43 -9.83 -10.51
C MET A 81 -1.32 -10.88 -10.50
N VAL A 82 -0.07 -10.44 -10.59
CA VAL A 82 1.09 -11.33 -10.53
C VAL A 82 1.31 -11.87 -9.12
N GLY A 83 1.11 -11.05 -8.09
CA GLY A 83 1.19 -11.47 -6.70
C GLY A 83 0.20 -12.60 -6.36
N MET A 84 -1.01 -12.58 -6.93
CA MET A 84 -1.97 -13.69 -6.80
C MET A 84 -1.44 -14.96 -7.47
N ALA A 85 -0.90 -14.84 -8.69
CA ALA A 85 -0.35 -15.98 -9.42
C ALA A 85 0.89 -16.58 -8.74
N ALA A 86 1.73 -15.75 -8.17
CA ALA A 86 2.93 -16.18 -7.45
C ALA A 86 2.62 -16.91 -6.11
N ARG A 87 1.50 -16.54 -5.45
CA ARG A 87 1.08 -17.19 -4.19
C ARG A 87 0.22 -18.43 -4.38
N GLU A 88 -0.34 -18.61 -5.55
CA GLU A 88 -1.16 -19.77 -5.88
C GLU A 88 -0.28 -20.99 -6.11
N LYS A 89 -0.41 -22.00 -5.21
CA LYS A 89 0.52 -23.15 -5.15
C LYS A 89 0.40 -24.13 -6.31
N THR A 90 -0.72 -24.12 -7.05
CA THR A 90 -0.94 -25.10 -8.13
C THR A 90 -0.36 -24.65 -9.47
N GLY A 91 0.06 -23.40 -9.59
CA GLY A 91 0.55 -22.81 -10.84
C GLY A 91 -0.54 -22.54 -11.90
N LYS A 92 -1.80 -22.85 -11.60
CA LYS A 92 -2.93 -22.66 -12.54
C LYS A 92 -3.15 -21.20 -12.89
N MET A 93 -3.02 -20.31 -11.91
CA MET A 93 -3.21 -18.88 -12.15
C MET A 93 -2.11 -18.32 -13.05
N LEU A 94 -0.85 -18.69 -12.82
CA LEU A 94 0.26 -18.26 -13.69
C LEU A 94 0.09 -18.79 -15.11
N ALA A 95 -0.30 -20.07 -15.26
CA ALA A 95 -0.61 -20.66 -16.57
C ALA A 95 -1.77 -19.93 -17.27
N LEU A 96 -2.79 -19.50 -16.50
CA LEU A 96 -3.91 -18.71 -17.03
C LEU A 96 -3.44 -17.34 -17.51
N LEU A 97 -2.53 -16.67 -16.77
CA LEU A 97 -1.95 -15.39 -17.19
C LEU A 97 -1.15 -15.54 -18.49
N HIS A 98 -0.30 -16.56 -18.60
CA HIS A 98 0.41 -16.86 -19.85
C HIS A 98 -0.54 -17.12 -21.01
N LYS A 99 -1.62 -17.85 -20.78
CA LYS A 99 -2.65 -18.11 -21.81
C LYS A 99 -3.36 -16.84 -22.25
N LYS A 100 -3.69 -15.94 -21.31
CA LYS A 100 -4.40 -14.68 -21.62
C LYS A 100 -3.49 -13.60 -22.21
N MET A 101 -2.22 -13.64 -21.87
CA MET A 101 -1.21 -12.63 -22.25
C MET A 101 0.08 -13.31 -22.76
N PRO A 102 0.03 -14.05 -23.87
CA PRO A 102 1.16 -14.85 -24.34
C PRO A 102 2.36 -14.01 -24.81
N SER A 103 2.17 -12.72 -25.07
CA SER A 103 3.21 -11.79 -25.49
C SER A 103 3.96 -11.10 -24.34
N VAL A 104 3.55 -11.37 -23.08
CA VAL A 104 4.27 -10.89 -21.89
C VAL A 104 5.55 -11.68 -21.74
N ASP A 105 6.67 -10.96 -21.64
CA ASP A 105 8.00 -11.57 -21.52
C ASP A 105 8.33 -11.96 -20.07
N GLU A 106 7.76 -11.21 -19.10
CA GLU A 106 8.06 -11.43 -17.69
C GLU A 106 6.84 -11.09 -16.81
N PHE A 107 6.50 -11.99 -15.89
CA PHE A 107 5.61 -11.72 -14.77
C PHE A 107 6.46 -11.55 -13.51
N LEU A 108 6.64 -10.28 -13.06
CA LEU A 108 7.51 -9.91 -11.95
C LEU A 108 6.68 -9.78 -10.65
N PRO A 109 6.77 -10.70 -9.68
CA PRO A 109 6.15 -10.54 -8.38
C PRO A 109 6.71 -9.31 -7.66
N ILE A 110 5.86 -8.49 -7.05
CA ILE A 110 6.29 -7.27 -6.37
C ILE A 110 7.17 -7.58 -5.13
N GLU A 111 7.05 -8.76 -4.58
CA GLU A 111 7.88 -9.25 -3.48
C GLU A 111 9.35 -9.39 -3.87
N GLU A 112 9.64 -9.72 -5.13
CA GLU A 112 11.01 -9.79 -5.66
C GLU A 112 11.65 -8.41 -5.81
N VAL A 113 10.83 -7.34 -5.90
CA VAL A 113 11.34 -5.97 -5.86
C VAL A 113 11.77 -5.57 -4.46
N GLY A 114 11.07 -6.10 -3.43
CA GLY A 114 11.39 -5.86 -2.03
C GLY A 114 11.31 -4.39 -1.59
N PHE A 115 11.98 -4.09 -0.49
CA PHE A 115 12.19 -2.74 0.03
C PHE A 115 13.67 -2.35 0.03
N ASP A 116 14.53 -3.11 -0.65
CA ASP A 116 15.98 -2.96 -0.61
C ASP A 116 16.49 -1.69 -1.31
N PHE A 117 15.67 -1.10 -2.18
CA PHE A 117 16.00 0.13 -2.89
C PHE A 117 15.18 1.31 -2.37
N ALA A 118 15.84 2.45 -2.16
CA ALA A 118 15.14 3.70 -1.89
C ALA A 118 14.21 4.03 -3.06
N PRO A 119 12.89 4.26 -2.82
CA PRO A 119 11.94 4.50 -3.91
C PRO A 119 12.29 5.74 -4.73
N VAL A 120 12.25 5.63 -6.07
CA VAL A 120 12.43 6.79 -6.96
C VAL A 120 11.09 7.48 -7.17
N ARG A 121 10.96 8.69 -6.63
CA ARG A 121 9.78 9.53 -6.68
C ARG A 121 9.90 10.61 -7.74
N THR A 122 8.87 10.77 -8.54
CA THR A 122 8.98 11.59 -9.75
C THR A 122 8.50 13.03 -9.61
N THR A 123 7.61 13.35 -8.68
CA THR A 123 7.00 14.70 -8.60
C THR A 123 6.44 15.07 -7.22
N GLY A 124 6.28 16.40 -7.00
CA GLY A 124 5.51 17.00 -5.92
C GLY A 124 6.17 16.95 -4.53
N HIS A 125 5.54 17.63 -3.56
CA HIS A 125 5.94 17.67 -2.16
C HIS A 125 5.43 16.46 -1.36
N ARG A 126 4.50 15.68 -1.91
CA ARG A 126 3.90 14.50 -1.28
C ARG A 126 4.67 13.24 -1.62
N ALA A 127 4.93 12.41 -0.62
CA ALA A 127 5.54 11.10 -0.80
C ALA A 127 4.65 9.99 -0.21
N LEU A 128 4.54 8.87 -0.92
CA LEU A 128 3.89 7.66 -0.41
C LEU A 128 4.95 6.82 0.31
N VAL A 129 4.69 6.46 1.56
CA VAL A 129 5.60 5.62 2.37
C VAL A 129 4.87 4.35 2.76
N PRO A 130 5.16 3.21 2.10
CA PRO A 130 4.62 1.93 2.51
C PRO A 130 5.13 1.56 3.91
N ILE A 131 4.22 1.31 4.85
CA ILE A 131 4.56 0.86 6.21
C ILE A 131 4.24 -0.60 6.43
N THR A 132 3.25 -1.13 5.69
CA THR A 132 2.86 -2.56 5.70
C THR A 132 2.57 -3.04 4.29
N ASN A 133 2.72 -4.34 4.05
CA ASN A 133 2.21 -5.04 2.87
C ASN A 133 1.37 -6.25 3.30
N GLY A 134 0.29 -6.54 2.57
CA GLY A 134 -0.64 -7.63 2.91
C GLY A 134 -1.64 -7.25 4.00
N CYS A 135 -2.56 -8.18 4.32
CA CYS A 135 -3.61 -7.94 5.30
C CYS A 135 -4.16 -9.27 5.86
N ASN A 136 -4.37 -9.31 7.19
CA ASN A 136 -4.88 -10.48 7.91
C ASN A 136 -6.39 -10.41 8.21
N ASN A 137 -7.13 -9.44 7.65
CA ASN A 137 -8.54 -9.22 7.98
C ASN A 137 -9.50 -10.20 7.28
N PHE A 138 -9.13 -10.77 6.14
CA PHE A 138 -9.92 -11.74 5.38
C PHE A 138 -11.40 -11.35 5.17
N CYS A 139 -11.63 -10.07 4.83
CA CYS A 139 -12.97 -9.61 4.46
C CYS A 139 -13.46 -10.38 3.25
N THR A 140 -14.73 -10.83 3.24
CA THR A 140 -15.26 -11.80 2.28
C THR A 140 -15.19 -11.38 0.80
N PHE A 141 -15.15 -10.09 0.54
CA PHE A 141 -15.07 -9.51 -0.82
C PHE A 141 -13.65 -9.08 -1.22
N CYS A 142 -12.66 -9.27 -0.34
CA CYS A 142 -11.34 -8.68 -0.52
C CYS A 142 -10.32 -9.70 -1.03
N VAL A 143 -9.64 -9.37 -2.13
CA VAL A 143 -8.59 -10.21 -2.73
C VAL A 143 -7.20 -9.94 -2.14
N VAL A 144 -7.02 -8.93 -1.29
CA VAL A 144 -5.72 -8.50 -0.75
C VAL A 144 -4.93 -9.63 -0.09
N PRO A 145 -5.51 -10.47 0.80
CA PRO A 145 -4.77 -11.58 1.41
C PRO A 145 -4.21 -12.58 0.39
N PHE A 146 -4.87 -12.70 -0.75
CA PHE A 146 -4.46 -13.61 -1.84
C PHE A 146 -3.47 -12.97 -2.81
N THR A 147 -3.53 -11.64 -2.98
CA THR A 147 -2.69 -10.90 -3.92
C THR A 147 -1.43 -10.34 -3.29
N ARG A 148 -1.50 -9.88 -2.03
CA ARG A 148 -0.40 -9.27 -1.27
C ARG A 148 0.08 -10.11 -0.09
N GLY A 149 -0.65 -11.19 0.23
CA GLY A 149 -0.28 -12.14 1.26
C GLY A 149 -0.64 -11.67 2.67
N ARG A 150 0.02 -12.31 3.65
CA ARG A 150 -0.09 -11.94 5.06
C ARG A 150 0.48 -10.55 5.30
N GLU A 151 -0.04 -9.88 6.31
CA GLU A 151 0.46 -8.60 6.75
C GLU A 151 1.92 -8.72 7.21
N MET A 152 2.76 -7.87 6.66
CA MET A 152 4.17 -7.72 7.01
C MET A 152 4.46 -6.24 7.17
N SER A 153 4.90 -5.87 8.35
CA SER A 153 5.30 -4.50 8.69
C SER A 153 6.77 -4.27 8.35
N ARG A 154 7.09 -3.09 7.86
CA ARG A 154 8.48 -2.62 7.78
C ARG A 154 8.96 -2.20 9.17
N SER A 155 10.26 -2.28 9.42
CA SER A 155 10.81 -1.80 10.69
C SER A 155 10.57 -0.28 10.84
N MET A 156 10.43 0.17 12.08
CA MET A 156 10.21 1.60 12.37
C MET A 156 11.44 2.41 11.97
N GLU A 157 12.63 1.87 12.20
CA GLU A 157 13.90 2.46 11.83
C GLU A 157 13.99 2.76 10.34
N GLU A 158 13.66 1.78 9.48
CA GLU A 158 13.67 1.96 8.02
C GLU A 158 12.70 3.05 7.58
N ILE A 159 11.49 3.10 8.16
CA ILE A 159 10.49 4.11 7.84
C ILE A 159 10.98 5.50 8.25
N ILE A 160 11.57 5.63 9.44
CA ILE A 160 12.11 6.90 9.94
C ILE A 160 13.29 7.37 9.07
N VAL A 161 14.20 6.47 8.69
CA VAL A 161 15.31 6.80 7.78
C VAL A 161 14.77 7.29 6.44
N GLU A 162 13.79 6.58 5.87
CA GLU A 162 13.14 7.00 4.62
C GLU A 162 12.51 8.39 4.75
N CYS A 163 11.76 8.66 5.83
CA CYS A 163 11.13 9.97 6.06
C CYS A 163 12.18 11.10 6.17
N LYS A 164 13.32 10.87 6.81
CA LYS A 164 14.43 11.83 6.85
C LYS A 164 15.04 12.08 5.47
N THR A 165 15.22 11.04 4.68
CA THR A 165 15.70 11.16 3.30
C THR A 165 14.73 12.00 2.45
N LEU A 166 13.42 11.77 2.63
CA LEU A 166 12.38 12.54 1.93
C LEU A 166 12.46 14.04 2.23
N VAL A 167 12.71 14.41 3.49
CA VAL A 167 12.92 15.84 3.86
C VAL A 167 14.15 16.41 3.14
N ALA A 168 15.25 15.67 3.08
CA ALA A 168 16.45 16.09 2.35
C ALA A 168 16.19 16.26 0.84
N GLU A 169 15.21 15.54 0.28
CA GLU A 169 14.73 15.67 -1.09
C GLU A 169 13.66 16.78 -1.29
N GLY A 170 13.36 17.56 -0.23
CA GLY A 170 12.36 18.63 -0.26
C GLY A 170 10.91 18.13 -0.18
N LYS A 171 10.66 16.89 0.31
CA LYS A 171 9.32 16.36 0.54
C LYS A 171 8.88 16.67 1.95
N THR A 172 7.82 17.43 2.10
CA THR A 172 7.29 17.86 3.41
C THR A 172 5.99 17.16 3.81
N TYR A 173 5.33 16.49 2.84
CA TYR A 173 4.07 15.79 3.02
C TYR A 173 4.26 14.26 2.84
N VAL A 174 4.08 13.50 3.91
CA VAL A 174 4.20 12.04 3.92
C VAL A 174 2.81 11.42 4.05
N THR A 175 2.50 10.47 3.16
CA THR A 175 1.30 9.63 3.29
C THR A 175 1.71 8.19 3.56
N LEU A 176 1.38 7.70 4.73
CA LEU A 176 1.63 6.32 5.11
C LEU A 176 0.62 5.40 4.43
N VAL A 177 1.10 4.39 3.74
CA VAL A 177 0.26 3.46 2.97
C VAL A 177 0.43 2.04 3.45
N GLY A 178 -0.68 1.32 3.46
CA GLY A 178 -0.78 -0.09 3.80
C GLY A 178 -2.15 -0.61 3.41
N GLN A 179 -2.49 -1.83 3.79
CA GLN A 179 -3.82 -2.41 3.58
C GLN A 179 -4.67 -2.42 4.85
N ASN A 180 -4.02 -2.28 6.01
CA ASN A 180 -4.58 -1.97 7.31
C ASN A 180 -3.49 -1.26 8.15
N VAL A 181 -3.41 0.06 8.07
CA VAL A 181 -2.31 0.80 8.73
C VAL A 181 -2.42 0.77 10.27
N ASN A 182 -3.63 0.59 10.81
CA ASN A 182 -3.86 0.56 12.26
C ASN A 182 -3.21 -0.63 12.96
N SER A 183 -2.98 -1.75 12.24
CA SER A 183 -2.32 -2.94 12.78
C SER A 183 -0.80 -2.92 12.62
N TYR A 184 -0.23 -1.83 12.10
CA TYR A 184 1.21 -1.70 11.92
C TYR A 184 1.99 -2.15 13.16
N GLY A 185 2.98 -3.00 12.95
CA GLY A 185 3.85 -3.52 14.00
C GLY A 185 3.30 -4.74 14.76
N ALA A 186 2.12 -5.27 14.38
CA ALA A 186 1.55 -6.45 15.05
C ALA A 186 2.43 -7.71 14.91
N ASP A 187 3.22 -7.77 13.87
CA ASP A 187 4.15 -8.85 13.53
C ASP A 187 5.60 -8.55 13.91
N LEU A 188 5.90 -7.33 14.36
CA LEU A 188 7.23 -6.92 14.78
C LEU A 188 7.49 -7.28 16.26
N LYS A 189 8.77 -7.38 16.61
CA LYS A 189 9.18 -7.35 18.00
C LYS A 189 8.87 -5.97 18.59
N ASN A 190 8.43 -5.94 19.86
CA ASN A 190 8.17 -4.68 20.55
C ASN A 190 9.49 -4.04 21.01
N GLU A 191 10.32 -3.69 20.03
CA GLU A 191 11.64 -3.07 20.22
C GLU A 191 11.82 -1.93 19.21
N TYR A 192 12.43 -0.85 19.64
CA TYR A 192 12.80 0.28 18.80
C TYR A 192 14.11 0.89 19.31
N ASN A 193 15.08 1.11 18.41
CA ASN A 193 16.42 1.59 18.76
C ASN A 193 17.09 0.73 19.86
N GLY A 194 16.91 -0.60 19.82
CA GLY A 194 17.47 -1.54 20.78
C GLY A 194 16.81 -1.53 22.17
N LYS A 195 15.71 -0.79 22.35
CA LYS A 195 14.96 -0.72 23.61
C LYS A 195 13.60 -1.38 23.47
N LYS A 196 13.19 -2.12 24.52
CA LYS A 196 11.81 -2.62 24.61
C LYS A 196 10.83 -1.45 24.68
N ILE A 197 9.79 -1.50 23.87
CA ILE A 197 8.69 -0.53 23.83
C ILE A 197 7.38 -1.20 24.26
N LYS A 198 6.47 -0.40 24.81
CA LYS A 198 5.13 -0.86 25.18
C LYS A 198 4.19 -0.61 24.00
N PRO A 199 3.69 -1.66 23.32
CA PRO A 199 2.74 -1.46 22.24
C PRO A 199 1.37 -1.04 22.76
N THR A 200 0.59 -0.36 21.93
CA THR A 200 -0.85 -0.20 22.10
C THR A 200 -1.54 -1.51 21.70
N TYR A 201 -2.57 -1.92 22.45
CA TYR A 201 -3.33 -3.11 22.10
C TYR A 201 -4.70 -2.74 21.53
N VAL A 202 -4.98 -3.26 20.35
CA VAL A 202 -6.27 -3.07 19.66
C VAL A 202 -7.07 -4.36 19.62
N LYS A 203 -8.39 -4.24 19.54
CA LYS A 203 -9.32 -5.37 19.45
C LYS A 203 -9.42 -5.78 17.98
N HIS A 204 -8.67 -6.79 17.57
CA HIS A 204 -8.64 -7.29 16.19
C HIS A 204 -9.67 -8.43 16.00
N LEU A 205 -10.37 -8.41 14.86
CA LEU A 205 -11.40 -9.39 14.52
C LEU A 205 -12.43 -9.61 15.66
N GLY A 206 -12.78 -8.55 16.38
CA GLY A 206 -13.79 -8.57 17.45
C GLY A 206 -13.42 -9.29 18.75
N ARG A 207 -12.33 -10.04 18.78
CA ARG A 207 -11.96 -10.91 19.92
C ARG A 207 -10.47 -11.04 20.21
N LEU A 208 -9.63 -10.85 19.24
CA LEU A 208 -8.17 -10.92 19.43
C LEU A 208 -7.65 -9.56 19.84
N ARG A 209 -6.77 -9.51 20.82
CA ARG A 209 -6.00 -8.31 21.12
C ARG A 209 -4.63 -8.46 20.49
N ILE A 210 -4.35 -7.63 19.49
CA ILE A 210 -3.04 -7.56 18.86
C ILE A 210 -2.31 -6.30 19.30
N PRO A 211 -0.97 -6.35 19.40
CA PRO A 211 -0.18 -5.15 19.61
C PRO A 211 -0.20 -4.30 18.32
N THR A 212 -0.08 -2.99 18.45
CA THR A 212 0.19 -2.07 17.35
C THR A 212 1.21 -1.05 17.77
N LEU A 213 2.07 -0.67 16.85
CA LEU A 213 3.05 0.39 17.02
C LEU A 213 2.67 1.64 16.23
N PHE A 214 1.48 1.67 15.61
CA PHE A 214 1.07 2.74 14.71
C PHE A 214 1.00 4.13 15.39
N PRO A 215 0.43 4.28 16.60
CA PRO A 215 0.46 5.56 17.31
C PRO A 215 1.89 6.06 17.54
N MET A 216 2.79 5.17 17.98
CA MET A 216 4.20 5.51 18.21
C MET A 216 4.92 5.88 16.90
N LEU A 217 4.66 5.17 15.81
CA LEU A 217 5.24 5.50 14.50
C LEU A 217 4.87 6.93 14.08
N LEU A 218 3.60 7.32 14.27
CA LEU A 218 3.14 8.69 13.95
C LEU A 218 3.87 9.73 14.79
N GLU A 219 4.05 9.48 16.09
CA GLU A 219 4.78 10.36 16.98
C GLU A 219 6.27 10.49 16.58
N GLU A 220 6.92 9.37 16.21
CA GLU A 220 8.32 9.38 15.78
C GLU A 220 8.51 10.13 14.44
N ILE A 221 7.61 9.95 13.48
CA ILE A 221 7.65 10.70 12.21
C ILE A 221 7.41 12.19 12.48
N ALA A 222 6.51 12.55 13.41
CA ALA A 222 6.20 13.94 13.72
C ALA A 222 7.40 14.69 14.34
N LYS A 223 8.34 14.00 14.96
CA LYS A 223 9.58 14.58 15.49
C LYS A 223 10.60 14.96 14.41
N ILE A 224 10.39 14.53 13.18
CA ILE A 224 11.31 14.84 12.08
C ILE A 224 11.08 16.30 11.66
N ASP A 225 12.15 17.11 11.77
CA ASP A 225 12.13 18.47 11.25
C ASP A 225 12.00 18.46 9.74
N GLY A 226 11.18 19.38 9.18
CA GLY A 226 10.89 19.47 7.75
C GLY A 226 9.69 18.60 7.30
N ILE A 227 9.18 17.66 8.09
CA ILE A 227 7.85 17.08 7.85
C ILE A 227 6.79 18.07 8.34
N GLU A 228 5.90 18.47 7.44
CA GLU A 228 4.80 19.40 7.73
C GLU A 228 3.48 18.65 7.89
N ILE A 229 3.21 17.65 7.05
CA ILE A 229 1.96 16.89 7.06
C ILE A 229 2.24 15.39 7.04
N ILE A 230 1.57 14.70 7.96
CA ILE A 230 1.53 13.22 8.03
C ILE A 230 0.09 12.80 7.77
N ASP A 231 -0.13 12.10 6.69
CA ASP A 231 -1.41 11.52 6.29
C ASP A 231 -1.31 10.01 6.27
N PHE A 232 -2.43 9.30 6.36
CA PHE A 232 -2.46 7.85 6.24
C PHE A 232 -3.79 7.35 5.69
N ILE A 233 -3.74 6.27 4.95
CA ILE A 233 -4.90 5.68 4.30
C ILE A 233 -5.07 4.20 4.67
N SER A 234 -6.27 3.68 4.47
CA SER A 234 -6.63 2.27 4.74
C SER A 234 -6.77 1.94 6.23
N SER A 235 -7.39 2.83 7.00
CA SER A 235 -7.75 2.57 8.40
C SER A 235 -8.94 1.63 8.52
N ASN A 236 -8.94 0.82 9.59
CA ASN A 236 -10.06 -0.04 9.96
C ASN A 236 -10.69 0.40 11.29
N PRO A 237 -12.03 0.45 11.38
CA PRO A 237 -12.69 0.90 12.60
C PRO A 237 -12.39 0.07 13.85
N TRP A 238 -12.28 -1.26 13.74
CA TRP A 238 -12.04 -2.13 14.92
C TRP A 238 -10.61 -2.06 15.45
N ASP A 239 -9.64 -1.68 14.61
CA ASP A 239 -8.25 -1.49 15.03
C ASP A 239 -7.94 -0.04 15.44
N PHE A 240 -8.96 0.82 15.56
CA PHE A 240 -8.78 2.24 15.89
C PHE A 240 -8.81 2.43 17.41
N SER A 241 -7.65 2.68 18.02
CA SER A 241 -7.49 2.81 19.46
C SER A 241 -7.75 4.24 19.96
N LEU A 242 -8.00 4.39 21.28
CA LEU A 242 -8.12 5.69 21.90
C LEU A 242 -6.76 6.43 21.89
N GLU A 243 -5.66 5.70 22.05
CA GLU A 243 -4.30 6.23 21.96
C GLU A 243 -4.04 6.84 20.59
N LEU A 244 -4.51 6.19 19.51
CA LEU A 244 -4.39 6.74 18.15
C LEU A 244 -5.16 8.06 18.02
N ILE A 245 -6.38 8.14 18.57
CA ILE A 245 -7.17 9.37 18.58
C ILE A 245 -6.44 10.47 19.35
N ASP A 246 -5.86 10.14 20.50
CA ASP A 246 -5.13 11.10 21.34
C ASP A 246 -3.84 11.60 20.67
N VAL A 247 -3.11 10.72 19.97
CA VAL A 247 -1.93 11.11 19.18
C VAL A 247 -2.32 12.03 18.04
N MET A 248 -3.38 11.71 17.30
CA MET A 248 -3.89 12.57 16.22
C MET A 248 -4.30 13.96 16.75
N ALA A 249 -5.01 14.01 17.88
CA ALA A 249 -5.48 15.27 18.46
C ALA A 249 -4.35 16.15 19.03
N LYS A 250 -3.25 15.56 19.47
CA LYS A 250 -2.12 16.27 20.12
C LYS A 250 -1.01 16.64 19.13
N THR A 251 -1.00 16.06 17.93
CA THR A 251 0.09 16.21 16.96
C THR A 251 -0.37 17.02 15.75
N PRO A 252 -0.10 18.33 15.70
CA PRO A 252 -0.62 19.23 14.65
C PRO A 252 -0.20 18.84 13.21
N LYS A 253 0.90 18.11 13.08
CA LYS A 253 1.38 17.62 11.77
C LYS A 253 0.53 16.48 11.19
N ILE A 254 -0.31 15.81 12.00
CA ILE A 254 -1.16 14.72 11.52
C ILE A 254 -2.41 15.34 10.87
N SER A 255 -2.66 14.90 9.64
CA SER A 255 -3.83 15.36 8.86
C SER A 255 -5.14 15.04 9.59
N HIS A 256 -6.04 16.03 9.66
CA HIS A 256 -7.40 15.83 10.13
C HIS A 256 -8.35 15.34 9.02
N HIS A 257 -7.80 14.82 7.92
CA HIS A 257 -8.58 14.08 6.90
C HIS A 257 -8.34 12.59 7.07
N LEU A 258 -9.37 11.83 7.48
CA LEU A 258 -9.26 10.43 7.86
C LEU A 258 -9.99 9.53 6.87
N HIS A 259 -9.26 8.65 6.18
CA HIS A 259 -9.84 7.59 5.38
C HIS A 259 -10.26 6.41 6.27
N LEU A 260 -11.54 6.39 6.66
CA LEU A 260 -12.14 5.38 7.55
C LEU A 260 -13.47 4.86 6.95
N PRO A 261 -13.42 3.97 5.96
CA PRO A 261 -14.62 3.52 5.26
C PRO A 261 -15.52 2.67 6.14
N VAL A 262 -16.80 3.04 6.26
CA VAL A 262 -17.82 2.32 7.03
C VAL A 262 -18.22 0.96 6.41
N GLN A 263 -18.06 0.80 5.12
CA GLN A 263 -18.38 -0.37 4.28
C GLN A 263 -19.89 -0.62 4.11
N ALA A 264 -20.69 -0.67 5.20
CA ALA A 264 -22.14 -0.76 5.17
C ALA A 264 -22.74 -0.12 6.43
N GLY A 265 -23.99 0.34 6.32
CA GLY A 265 -24.77 0.87 7.44
C GLY A 265 -25.70 -0.16 8.10
N ASP A 266 -25.61 -1.42 7.72
CA ASP A 266 -26.41 -2.54 8.22
C ASP A 266 -25.52 -3.62 8.83
N ASP A 267 -25.86 -4.06 10.04
CA ASP A 267 -25.03 -5.00 10.81
C ASP A 267 -25.03 -6.41 10.22
N ALA A 268 -26.12 -6.85 9.58
CA ALA A 268 -26.16 -8.14 8.92
C ALA A 268 -25.24 -8.15 7.70
N VAL A 269 -25.21 -7.05 6.95
CA VAL A 269 -24.28 -6.85 5.83
C VAL A 269 -22.84 -6.79 6.32
N LEU A 270 -22.54 -6.01 7.36
CA LEU A 270 -21.18 -5.97 7.95
C LEU A 270 -20.73 -7.36 8.40
N LYS A 271 -21.59 -8.13 9.05
CA LYS A 271 -21.30 -9.52 9.45
C LYS A 271 -21.02 -10.42 8.23
N SER A 272 -21.82 -10.31 7.18
CA SER A 272 -21.61 -11.07 5.94
C SER A 272 -20.32 -10.70 5.22
N MET A 273 -19.86 -9.45 5.34
CA MET A 273 -18.59 -8.94 4.87
C MET A 273 -17.40 -9.37 5.74
N ASN A 274 -17.61 -10.13 6.82
CA ASN A 274 -16.60 -10.46 7.82
C ASN A 274 -16.00 -9.20 8.47
N ARG A 275 -16.84 -8.19 8.73
CA ARG A 275 -16.49 -6.98 9.47
C ARG A 275 -16.82 -7.16 10.94
N TRP A 276 -15.89 -6.78 11.82
CA TRP A 276 -15.93 -7.08 13.26
C TRP A 276 -16.31 -5.86 14.09
N TYR A 277 -17.22 -5.05 13.56
CA TYR A 277 -17.85 -3.90 14.22
C TYR A 277 -19.30 -3.77 13.76
N THR A 278 -20.12 -3.14 14.59
CA THR A 278 -21.48 -2.76 14.27
C THR A 278 -21.55 -1.31 13.78
N ARG A 279 -22.68 -0.94 13.17
CA ARG A 279 -22.97 0.45 12.82
C ARG A 279 -22.82 1.37 14.04
N ASP A 280 -23.33 0.96 15.19
CA ASP A 280 -23.32 1.80 16.38
C ASP A 280 -21.91 1.94 16.98
N GLU A 281 -21.09 0.90 16.92
CA GLU A 281 -19.66 0.99 17.27
C GLU A 281 -18.92 1.97 16.34
N TYR A 282 -19.17 1.93 15.03
CA TYR A 282 -18.62 2.89 14.08
C TYR A 282 -19.05 4.33 14.38
N LEU A 283 -20.35 4.56 14.60
CA LEU A 283 -20.87 5.89 14.94
C LEU A 283 -20.29 6.40 16.27
N THR A 284 -20.10 5.51 17.23
CA THR A 284 -19.46 5.84 18.51
C THR A 284 -18.00 6.25 18.31
N LEU A 285 -17.26 5.55 17.46
CA LEU A 285 -15.89 5.93 17.07
C LEU A 285 -15.86 7.31 16.42
N VAL A 286 -16.74 7.56 15.45
CA VAL A 286 -16.85 8.86 14.77
C VAL A 286 -17.17 9.99 15.77
N LYS A 287 -18.10 9.77 16.71
CA LYS A 287 -18.41 10.74 17.76
C LYS A 287 -17.19 11.05 18.64
N LYS A 288 -16.40 10.03 19.02
CA LYS A 288 -15.17 10.20 19.80
C LYS A 288 -14.12 11.01 19.01
N LEU A 289 -13.93 10.68 17.73
CA LEU A 289 -13.04 11.43 16.81
C LEU A 289 -13.44 12.91 16.76
N LYS A 290 -14.69 13.20 16.41
CA LYS A 290 -15.19 14.59 16.33
C LYS A 290 -15.14 15.35 17.64
N LYS A 291 -15.31 14.67 18.79
CA LYS A 291 -15.16 15.30 20.11
C LYS A 291 -13.72 15.71 20.42
N LYS A 292 -12.74 14.91 20.01
CA LYS A 292 -11.32 15.15 20.26
C LYS A 292 -10.67 16.03 19.18
N ILE A 293 -11.15 15.94 17.96
CA ILE A 293 -10.65 16.64 16.77
C ILE A 293 -11.87 17.24 16.04
N PRO A 294 -12.34 18.43 16.45
CA PRO A 294 -13.62 19.00 15.97
C PRO A 294 -13.69 19.24 14.47
N ASP A 295 -12.56 19.53 13.82
CA ASP A 295 -12.40 19.79 12.40
C ASP A 295 -12.09 18.54 11.55
N ILE A 296 -12.12 17.34 12.15
CA ILE A 296 -11.83 16.10 11.41
C ILE A 296 -12.88 15.84 10.31
N THR A 297 -12.39 15.52 9.13
CA THR A 297 -13.18 15.03 7.99
C THR A 297 -12.97 13.52 7.82
N ILE A 298 -14.07 12.77 7.57
CA ILE A 298 -14.04 11.32 7.46
C ILE A 298 -14.72 10.89 6.17
#